data_3a2339c795bf4bd328957ab06e60f4a9
#
_entry.id   3a2339c795bf4bd328957ab06e60f4a9
#
_cell.length_a   1.000
_cell.length_b   1.000
_cell.length_c   1.000
_cell.angle_alpha   90.00
_cell.angle_beta   90.00
_cell.angle_gamma   90.00
#
_symmetry.space_group_name_H-M   'P 1'
#
loop_
_entity.id
_entity.type
_entity.pdbx_description
1 polymer ?
#
loop_
_entity_poly.entity_id
_entity_poly.type
_entity_poly.pdbx_seq_one_letter_code
_entity_poly.pdbx_strand_id
1 'polypeptide(L)'
;MPMTLRSNRSTLTQFLIEERRRFPSASGDFNSLILDVSLACKGIAKAVAFGELAGVMGNHAADEGGSVNVQGETQKKLDVLSNEVFMQRTEWSGSLAGMASEEMDAPYQIPKQYPRGNYLIVFDPLDGSSNIDVNVSVGSIFSILRAPQEVIDSGRDVLEADFLQPGCKQVAAGYALYGPTTMLVLTVGDGVNGFTLDPNIGEFMLTHPKLRIPEDTQEFAINASNARFWEVPVKRYVDECLAGKTGVRGKDFNMRWIASMVAEAHRILMRGGVFMYPRDTKDLSKPGRLRLLYEANPMGMIMEQAGGRASTGEMPMLQVKPTSLHQRIGFVFGSKNEVERIERYHHEPTAKAELTNPLFAERSLFRD
;
A
#
# COMPACT_ATOMS: atom_id res chain seq x y z
N MET A 1 -15.91 3.91 -34.12
CA MET A 1 -15.63 5.34 -33.97
C MET A 1 -14.15 5.50 -33.76
N PRO A 2 -13.40 6.33 -34.48
CA PRO A 2 -12.01 6.57 -34.18
C PRO A 2 -11.94 7.21 -32.78
N MET A 3 -11.16 6.61 -31.86
CA MET A 3 -10.84 7.19 -30.58
C MET A 3 -10.12 8.53 -30.85
N THR A 4 -10.84 9.62 -30.77
CA THR A 4 -10.23 10.94 -30.72
C THR A 4 -9.40 11.01 -29.46
N LEU A 5 -8.08 10.88 -29.59
CA LEU A 5 -7.12 11.26 -28.57
C LEU A 5 -7.47 12.65 -28.09
N ARG A 6 -8.03 12.79 -26.88
CA ARG A 6 -8.25 14.09 -26.28
C ARG A 6 -6.87 14.68 -25.99
N SER A 7 -6.38 15.51 -26.90
CA SER A 7 -5.03 16.11 -26.91
C SER A 7 -4.75 17.09 -25.76
N ASN A 8 -5.62 17.17 -24.74
CA ASN A 8 -5.58 18.19 -23.69
C ASN A 8 -5.31 17.62 -22.27
N ARG A 9 -4.81 16.39 -22.13
CA ARG A 9 -4.44 15.85 -20.81
C ARG A 9 -2.96 16.02 -20.57
N SER A 10 -2.60 16.54 -19.39
CA SER A 10 -1.20 16.63 -18.97
C SER A 10 -0.59 15.24 -18.84
N THR A 11 0.64 15.10 -19.29
CA THR A 11 1.46 13.90 -19.01
C THR A 11 1.98 13.94 -17.58
N LEU A 12 2.44 12.80 -17.05
CA LEU A 12 3.15 12.76 -15.77
C LEU A 12 4.34 13.72 -15.77
N THR A 13 5.13 13.73 -16.84
CA THR A 13 6.27 14.63 -17.00
C THR A 13 5.85 16.10 -16.91
N GLN A 14 4.80 16.49 -17.63
CA GLN A 14 4.27 17.86 -17.56
C GLN A 14 3.81 18.19 -16.14
N PHE A 15 3.03 17.31 -15.50
CA PHE A 15 2.56 17.50 -14.13
C PHE A 15 3.72 17.73 -13.16
N LEU A 16 4.76 16.90 -13.20
CA LEU A 16 5.92 17.04 -12.33
C LEU A 16 6.68 18.36 -12.56
N ILE A 17 6.79 18.81 -13.80
CA ILE A 17 7.41 20.10 -14.13
C ILE A 17 6.56 21.28 -13.58
N GLU A 18 5.24 21.20 -13.70
CA GLU A 18 4.33 22.24 -13.19
C GLU A 18 4.36 22.28 -11.65
N GLU A 19 4.34 21.12 -10.96
CA GLU A 19 4.49 21.06 -9.51
C GLU A 19 5.84 21.62 -9.05
N ARG A 20 6.94 21.28 -9.72
CA ARG A 20 8.27 21.81 -9.41
C ARG A 20 8.34 23.34 -9.48
N ARG A 21 7.64 23.96 -10.44
CA ARG A 21 7.60 25.44 -10.57
C ARG A 21 7.06 26.14 -9.33
N ARG A 22 6.28 25.42 -8.50
CA ARG A 22 5.78 25.93 -7.21
C ARG A 22 6.87 25.95 -6.13
N PHE A 23 7.99 25.25 -6.35
CA PHE A 23 9.11 25.11 -5.43
C PHE A 23 10.42 25.45 -6.14
N PRO A 24 10.77 26.75 -6.27
CA PRO A 24 11.94 27.18 -7.08
C PRO A 24 13.28 26.61 -6.62
N SER A 25 13.40 26.18 -5.36
CA SER A 25 14.63 25.58 -4.80
C SER A 25 14.76 24.07 -5.10
N ALA A 26 13.80 23.43 -5.77
CA ALA A 26 13.83 22.01 -6.07
C ALA A 26 14.85 21.72 -7.20
N SER A 27 15.81 20.81 -6.95
CA SER A 27 16.90 20.47 -7.89
C SER A 27 16.42 19.77 -9.18
N GLY A 28 15.30 19.10 -9.14
CA GLY A 28 14.84 18.26 -10.25
C GLY A 28 15.12 16.77 -10.05
N ASP A 29 15.98 16.40 -9.12
CA ASP A 29 16.34 15.00 -8.83
C ASP A 29 15.12 14.18 -8.40
N PHE A 30 14.22 14.83 -7.62
CA PHE A 30 12.96 14.22 -7.25
C PHE A 30 12.10 13.88 -8.47
N ASN A 31 11.98 14.79 -9.43
CA ASN A 31 11.21 14.56 -10.65
C ASN A 31 11.82 13.41 -11.47
N SER A 32 13.15 13.38 -11.58
CA SER A 32 13.87 12.29 -12.25
C SER A 32 13.57 10.95 -11.59
N LEU A 33 13.61 10.88 -10.26
CA LEU A 33 13.29 9.67 -9.52
C LEU A 33 11.85 9.18 -9.77
N ILE A 34 10.86 10.07 -9.77
CA ILE A 34 9.46 9.68 -10.07
C ILE A 34 9.35 9.16 -11.52
N LEU A 35 10.07 9.75 -12.47
CA LEU A 35 10.08 9.27 -13.84
C LEU A 35 10.74 7.90 -13.96
N ASP A 36 11.84 7.64 -13.26
CA ASP A 36 12.50 6.33 -13.19
C ASP A 36 11.56 5.26 -12.61
N VAL A 37 10.86 5.56 -11.50
CA VAL A 37 9.84 4.68 -10.93
C VAL A 37 8.71 4.44 -11.94
N SER A 38 8.25 5.47 -12.64
CA SER A 38 7.21 5.31 -13.66
C SER A 38 7.66 4.39 -14.80
N LEU A 39 8.94 4.46 -15.16
CA LEU A 39 9.53 3.58 -16.17
C LEU A 39 9.61 2.13 -15.70
N ALA A 40 9.94 1.90 -14.42
CA ALA A 40 9.86 0.57 -13.82
C ALA A 40 8.42 0.02 -13.89
N CYS A 41 7.43 0.81 -13.46
CA CYS A 41 6.03 0.43 -13.52
C CYS A 41 5.55 0.11 -14.96
N LYS A 42 6.01 0.86 -15.98
CA LYS A 42 5.71 0.55 -17.39
C LYS A 42 6.29 -0.81 -17.82
N GLY A 43 7.49 -1.13 -17.36
CA GLY A 43 8.14 -2.43 -17.63
C GLY A 43 7.37 -3.59 -17.00
N ILE A 44 7.00 -3.45 -15.72
CA ILE A 44 6.22 -4.47 -14.99
C ILE A 44 4.82 -4.60 -15.60
N ALA A 45 4.15 -3.50 -15.93
CA ALA A 45 2.84 -3.52 -16.60
C ALA A 45 2.87 -4.37 -17.88
N LYS A 46 3.94 -4.25 -18.65
CA LYS A 46 4.13 -5.04 -19.85
C LYS A 46 4.33 -6.54 -19.53
N ALA A 47 5.13 -6.86 -18.52
CA ALA A 47 5.36 -8.23 -18.09
C ALA A 47 4.05 -8.88 -17.59
N VAL A 48 3.29 -8.18 -16.74
CA VAL A 48 1.97 -8.62 -16.26
C VAL A 48 1.00 -8.85 -17.42
N ALA A 49 0.94 -7.93 -18.40
CA ALA A 49 0.03 -8.05 -19.53
C ALA A 49 0.36 -9.24 -20.46
N PHE A 50 1.64 -9.63 -20.55
CA PHE A 50 2.04 -10.83 -21.28
C PHE A 50 1.83 -12.11 -20.47
N GLY A 51 1.95 -12.05 -19.15
CA GLY A 51 1.69 -13.18 -18.25
C GLY A 51 2.38 -14.47 -18.68
N GLU A 52 1.60 -15.54 -18.89
CA GLU A 52 2.10 -16.84 -19.31
C GLU A 52 2.80 -16.81 -20.69
N LEU A 53 2.41 -15.92 -21.59
CA LEU A 53 3.07 -15.78 -22.90
C LEU A 53 4.53 -15.31 -22.77
N ALA A 54 4.89 -14.64 -21.68
CA ALA A 54 6.27 -14.25 -21.39
C ALA A 54 6.99 -15.27 -20.48
N GLY A 55 6.30 -16.33 -20.02
CA GLY A 55 6.86 -17.33 -19.11
C GLY A 55 7.14 -16.81 -17.71
N VAL A 56 6.49 -15.69 -17.32
CA VAL A 56 6.74 -15.00 -16.02
C VAL A 56 5.76 -15.42 -14.93
N MET A 57 4.84 -16.34 -15.23
CA MET A 57 3.89 -16.87 -14.25
C MET A 57 4.48 -18.04 -13.45
N GLY A 58 3.81 -18.40 -12.37
CA GLY A 58 4.19 -19.50 -11.50
C GLY A 58 5.31 -19.16 -10.51
N ASN A 59 5.72 -20.16 -9.72
CA ASN A 59 6.74 -20.00 -8.69
C ASN A 59 8.14 -19.86 -9.31
N HIS A 60 8.98 -19.06 -8.67
CA HIS A 60 10.39 -19.01 -8.99
C HIS A 60 11.05 -20.34 -8.57
N ALA A 61 11.95 -20.90 -9.39
CA ALA A 61 12.60 -22.19 -9.15
C ALA A 61 11.61 -23.37 -8.92
N ALA A 62 10.64 -23.53 -9.84
CA ALA A 62 9.57 -24.55 -9.74
C ALA A 62 10.08 -26.00 -9.58
N ASP A 63 11.29 -26.32 -10.07
CA ASP A 63 11.90 -27.65 -10.01
C ASP A 63 12.39 -28.03 -8.60
N GLU A 64 12.43 -27.06 -7.67
CA GLU A 64 12.92 -27.24 -6.29
C GLU A 64 11.87 -26.88 -5.20
N GLY A 65 10.60 -26.80 -5.55
CA GLY A 65 9.53 -26.46 -4.60
C GLY A 65 9.33 -24.95 -4.40
N GLY A 66 9.98 -24.10 -5.18
CA GLY A 66 9.93 -22.65 -5.11
C GLY A 66 11.02 -22.05 -4.22
N SER A 67 11.56 -20.89 -4.62
CA SER A 67 12.36 -20.08 -3.70
C SER A 67 11.42 -19.42 -2.67
N VAL A 68 11.94 -19.24 -1.46
CA VAL A 68 11.23 -18.58 -0.37
C VAL A 68 11.94 -17.26 -0.10
N ASN A 69 11.20 -16.16 -0.05
CA ASN A 69 11.78 -14.88 0.29
C ASN A 69 12.18 -14.85 1.77
N VAL A 70 12.87 -13.80 2.16
CA VAL A 70 13.35 -13.53 3.53
C VAL A 70 12.26 -13.57 4.59
N GLN A 71 11.00 -13.49 4.17
CA GLN A 71 9.83 -13.48 5.03
C GLN A 71 9.13 -14.84 5.12
N GLY A 72 9.68 -15.87 4.44
CA GLY A 72 9.13 -17.21 4.40
C GLY A 72 7.94 -17.37 3.44
N GLU A 73 7.79 -16.48 2.47
CA GLU A 73 6.75 -16.53 1.45
C GLU A 73 7.32 -17.11 0.14
N THR A 74 6.55 -17.93 -0.55
CA THR A 74 6.97 -18.50 -1.84
C THR A 74 7.02 -17.40 -2.89
N GLN A 75 8.21 -17.11 -3.42
CA GLN A 75 8.39 -16.11 -4.47
C GLN A 75 7.81 -16.57 -5.81
N LYS A 76 7.11 -15.68 -6.47
CA LYS A 76 6.72 -15.84 -7.87
C LYS A 76 7.85 -15.34 -8.78
N LYS A 77 7.92 -15.87 -10.00
CA LYS A 77 8.87 -15.38 -11.01
C LYS A 77 8.72 -13.89 -11.26
N LEU A 78 7.48 -13.40 -11.19
CA LEU A 78 7.18 -12.00 -11.41
C LEU A 78 7.61 -11.10 -10.24
N ASP A 79 7.64 -11.60 -8.99
CA ASP A 79 8.19 -10.86 -7.84
C ASP A 79 9.66 -10.55 -8.08
N VAL A 80 10.45 -11.57 -8.43
CA VAL A 80 11.89 -11.42 -8.72
C VAL A 80 12.11 -10.46 -9.89
N LEU A 81 11.39 -10.65 -11.00
CA LEU A 81 11.49 -9.79 -12.17
C LEU A 81 11.14 -8.32 -11.82
N SER A 82 10.07 -8.11 -11.07
CA SER A 82 9.61 -6.76 -10.69
C SER A 82 10.63 -6.08 -9.79
N ASN A 83 11.22 -6.81 -8.85
CA ASN A 83 12.27 -6.29 -7.99
C ASN A 83 13.51 -5.86 -8.79
N GLU A 84 13.98 -6.72 -9.70
CA GLU A 84 15.10 -6.39 -10.59
C GLU A 84 14.81 -5.17 -11.47
N VAL A 85 13.61 -5.08 -12.04
CA VAL A 85 13.19 -3.93 -12.86
C VAL A 85 13.20 -2.64 -12.06
N PHE A 86 12.69 -2.64 -10.81
CA PHE A 86 12.74 -1.46 -9.95
C PHE A 86 14.18 -1.04 -9.70
N MET A 87 15.04 -1.95 -9.25
CA MET A 87 16.45 -1.65 -8.97
C MET A 87 17.16 -1.08 -10.19
N GLN A 88 17.13 -1.79 -11.33
CA GLN A 88 17.82 -1.40 -12.55
C GLN A 88 17.36 -0.06 -13.12
N ARG A 89 16.08 0.31 -12.92
CA ARG A 89 15.55 1.57 -13.45
C ARG A 89 15.84 2.77 -12.54
N THR A 90 16.11 2.55 -11.26
CA THR A 90 16.26 3.65 -10.29
C THR A 90 17.68 3.83 -9.75
N GLU A 91 18.59 2.85 -9.90
CA GLU A 91 19.93 2.89 -9.30
C GLU A 91 20.92 3.87 -9.97
N TRP A 92 20.72 4.17 -11.24
CA TRP A 92 21.72 4.84 -12.07
C TRP A 92 21.60 6.37 -12.14
N SER A 93 20.43 6.93 -11.82
CA SER A 93 20.11 8.34 -12.09
C SER A 93 20.77 9.34 -11.15
N GLY A 94 21.39 8.89 -10.07
CA GLY A 94 22.02 9.77 -9.08
C GLY A 94 21.01 10.43 -8.12
N SER A 95 19.77 9.98 -8.10
CA SER A 95 18.74 10.52 -7.22
C SER A 95 18.71 9.82 -5.86
N LEU A 96 19.13 8.55 -5.80
CA LEU A 96 19.05 7.69 -4.62
C LEU A 96 20.38 7.55 -3.87
N ALA A 97 20.30 7.51 -2.54
CA ALA A 97 21.37 7.08 -1.65
C ALA A 97 21.31 5.57 -1.39
N GLY A 98 20.12 4.96 -1.48
CA GLY A 98 19.90 3.53 -1.30
C GLY A 98 18.44 3.16 -1.48
N MET A 99 18.17 1.85 -1.49
CA MET A 99 16.84 1.28 -1.67
C MET A 99 16.55 0.21 -0.63
N ALA A 100 15.27 -0.02 -0.35
CA ALA A 100 14.81 -1.15 0.43
C ALA A 100 13.57 -1.75 -0.23
N SER A 101 13.54 -3.07 -0.37
CA SER A 101 12.48 -3.82 -1.03
C SER A 101 11.92 -4.89 -0.10
N GLU A 102 10.67 -5.27 -0.31
CA GLU A 102 10.06 -6.43 0.32
C GLU A 102 10.85 -7.72 0.06
N GLU A 103 11.42 -7.83 -1.14
CA GLU A 103 12.10 -9.04 -1.63
C GLU A 103 13.56 -9.16 -1.19
N MET A 104 14.07 -8.20 -0.40
CA MET A 104 15.48 -8.13 -0.02
C MET A 104 15.65 -8.06 1.49
N ASP A 105 16.57 -8.88 2.05
CA ASP A 105 16.88 -8.93 3.48
C ASP A 105 17.41 -7.63 4.06
N ALA A 106 18.21 -6.92 3.27
CA ALA A 106 18.95 -5.74 3.68
C ALA A 106 18.84 -4.62 2.64
N PRO A 107 19.10 -3.37 3.03
CA PRO A 107 19.11 -2.26 2.09
C PRO A 107 20.10 -2.47 0.94
N TYR A 108 19.65 -2.14 -0.26
CA TYR A 108 20.47 -2.17 -1.47
C TYR A 108 21.35 -0.91 -1.55
N GLN A 109 22.64 -1.12 -1.72
CA GLN A 109 23.63 -0.07 -1.90
C GLN A 109 23.69 0.36 -3.38
N ILE A 110 23.65 1.65 -3.64
CA ILE A 110 23.84 2.15 -5.01
C ILE A 110 25.25 1.76 -5.46
N PRO A 111 25.39 1.09 -6.63
CA PRO A 111 26.69 0.68 -7.15
C PRO A 111 27.66 1.86 -7.28
N LYS A 112 28.94 1.65 -6.94
CA LYS A 112 29.98 2.72 -6.91
C LYS A 112 30.20 3.45 -8.23
N GLN A 113 29.77 2.85 -9.34
CA GLN A 113 29.85 3.47 -10.67
C GLN A 113 28.79 4.56 -10.89
N TYR A 114 27.76 4.62 -10.04
CA TYR A 114 26.73 5.62 -10.13
C TYR A 114 26.84 6.65 -9.00
N PRO A 115 26.47 7.91 -9.25
CA PRO A 115 26.42 8.91 -8.19
C PRO A 115 25.30 8.58 -7.19
N ARG A 116 25.50 8.97 -5.94
CA ARG A 116 24.49 8.87 -4.89
C ARG A 116 23.75 10.20 -4.74
N GLY A 117 22.45 10.13 -4.48
CA GLY A 117 21.57 11.29 -4.32
C GLY A 117 21.04 11.46 -2.91
N ASN A 118 19.98 12.27 -2.82
CA ASN A 118 19.43 12.76 -1.54
C ASN A 118 18.20 11.99 -1.07
N TYR A 119 17.80 10.93 -1.78
CA TYR A 119 16.57 10.20 -1.48
C TYR A 119 16.84 8.73 -1.17
N LEU A 120 15.93 8.15 -0.40
CA LEU A 120 15.78 6.71 -0.21
C LEU A 120 14.45 6.30 -0.84
N ILE A 121 14.39 5.13 -1.46
CA ILE A 121 13.15 4.53 -1.92
C ILE A 121 12.90 3.23 -1.16
N VAL A 122 11.66 3.04 -0.74
CA VAL A 122 11.14 1.81 -0.12
C VAL A 122 10.00 1.32 -1.00
N PHE A 123 9.99 0.05 -1.38
CA PHE A 123 8.99 -0.45 -2.31
C PHE A 123 8.63 -1.92 -2.09
N ASP A 124 7.36 -2.23 -2.37
CA ASP A 124 6.87 -3.55 -2.67
C ASP A 124 6.78 -3.66 -4.19
N PRO A 125 7.61 -4.48 -4.83
CA PRO A 125 7.64 -4.54 -6.28
C PRO A 125 6.37 -5.14 -6.88
N LEU A 126 5.64 -6.01 -6.16
CA LEU A 126 4.43 -6.67 -6.64
C LEU A 126 3.45 -7.08 -5.54
N ASP A 127 2.74 -6.11 -4.95
CA ASP A 127 1.65 -6.38 -4.01
C ASP A 127 0.56 -7.24 -4.63
N GLY A 128 0.12 -8.23 -3.87
CA GLY A 128 -0.92 -9.16 -4.28
C GLY A 128 -0.42 -10.27 -5.21
N SER A 129 0.87 -10.55 -5.27
CA SER A 129 1.49 -11.54 -6.17
C SER A 129 0.87 -12.95 -6.10
N SER A 130 0.30 -13.34 -4.95
CA SER A 130 -0.45 -14.59 -4.81
C SER A 130 -1.67 -14.69 -5.75
N ASN A 131 -2.14 -13.57 -6.28
CA ASN A 131 -3.29 -13.49 -7.19
C ASN A 131 -2.91 -13.49 -8.68
N ILE A 132 -1.61 -13.45 -9.00
CA ILE A 132 -1.17 -13.31 -10.39
C ILE A 132 -1.58 -14.51 -11.24
N ASP A 133 -1.48 -15.72 -10.69
CA ASP A 133 -1.80 -16.97 -11.40
C ASP A 133 -3.32 -17.15 -11.65
N VAL A 134 -4.16 -16.36 -10.98
CA VAL A 134 -5.62 -16.36 -11.16
C VAL A 134 -6.14 -15.11 -11.84
N ASN A 135 -5.23 -14.32 -12.42
CA ASN A 135 -5.52 -13.14 -13.23
C ASN A 135 -6.31 -12.04 -12.50
N VAL A 136 -6.06 -11.87 -11.21
CA VAL A 136 -6.57 -10.74 -10.41
C VAL A 136 -5.55 -9.60 -10.44
N SER A 137 -6.04 -8.35 -10.38
CA SER A 137 -5.19 -7.17 -10.39
C SER A 137 -4.16 -7.19 -9.27
N VAL A 138 -2.93 -6.89 -9.62
CA VAL A 138 -1.77 -6.73 -8.74
C VAL A 138 -1.18 -5.34 -8.92
N GLY A 139 -0.20 -4.95 -8.14
CA GLY A 139 0.42 -3.64 -8.32
C GLY A 139 1.76 -3.51 -7.61
N SER A 140 2.45 -2.39 -7.88
CA SER A 140 3.68 -2.03 -7.19
C SER A 140 3.43 -0.83 -6.29
N ILE A 141 4.00 -0.82 -5.09
CA ILE A 141 3.82 0.25 -4.11
C ILE A 141 5.20 0.85 -3.82
N PHE A 142 5.28 2.16 -3.68
CA PHE A 142 6.53 2.82 -3.34
C PHE A 142 6.35 4.03 -2.42
N SER A 143 7.39 4.30 -1.66
CA SER A 143 7.53 5.46 -0.79
C SER A 143 8.91 6.07 -0.99
N ILE A 144 8.99 7.40 -1.03
CA ILE A 144 10.24 8.15 -1.12
C ILE A 144 10.44 8.89 0.20
N LEU A 145 11.63 8.71 0.77
CA LEU A 145 12.11 9.37 1.98
C LEU A 145 13.31 10.25 1.64
N ARG A 146 13.62 11.22 2.49
CA ARG A 146 14.93 11.89 2.43
C ARG A 146 15.98 11.03 3.10
N ALA A 147 17.14 10.90 2.46
CA ALA A 147 18.29 10.31 3.10
C ALA A 147 18.70 11.18 4.30
N PRO A 148 19.14 10.59 5.44
CA PRO A 148 19.70 11.35 6.54
C PRO A 148 20.88 12.22 6.08
N GLN A 149 21.00 13.42 6.64
CA GLN A 149 22.06 14.35 6.23
C GLN A 149 23.46 13.75 6.39
N GLU A 150 23.66 12.95 7.44
CA GLU A 150 24.93 12.23 7.65
C GLU A 150 25.29 11.29 6.50
N VAL A 151 24.32 10.60 5.90
CA VAL A 151 24.53 9.74 4.73
C VAL A 151 24.96 10.56 3.54
N ILE A 152 24.31 11.70 3.33
CA ILE A 152 24.60 12.61 2.21
C ILE A 152 26.01 13.19 2.34
N ASP A 153 26.35 13.72 3.52
CA ASP A 153 27.61 14.44 3.75
C ASP A 153 28.83 13.50 3.75
N SER A 154 28.69 12.29 4.29
CA SER A 154 29.77 11.33 4.37
C SER A 154 29.91 10.45 3.12
N GLY A 155 28.83 10.28 2.32
CA GLY A 155 28.76 9.33 1.22
C GLY A 155 28.88 7.87 1.65
N ARG A 156 28.65 7.57 2.95
CA ARG A 156 28.67 6.20 3.47
C ARG A 156 27.57 5.34 2.86
N ASP A 157 27.74 4.04 2.97
CA ASP A 157 26.69 3.08 2.64
C ASP A 157 25.48 3.26 3.57
N VAL A 158 24.28 3.06 3.04
CA VAL A 158 23.05 3.14 3.82
C VAL A 158 22.92 1.94 4.76
N LEU A 159 22.35 2.18 5.92
CA LEU A 159 22.04 1.18 6.94
C LEU A 159 20.52 1.02 7.04
N GLU A 160 20.05 -0.07 7.61
CA GLU A 160 18.64 -0.27 7.91
C GLU A 160 18.04 0.91 8.69
N ALA A 161 18.77 1.43 9.69
CA ALA A 161 18.34 2.55 10.52
C ALA A 161 18.00 3.82 9.71
N ASP A 162 18.61 4.03 8.55
CA ASP A 162 18.35 5.20 7.70
C ASP A 162 16.94 5.16 7.09
N PHE A 163 16.38 3.97 6.93
CA PHE A 163 15.03 3.74 6.41
C PHE A 163 13.96 3.74 7.50
N LEU A 164 14.32 3.58 8.78
CA LEU A 164 13.37 3.49 9.89
C LEU A 164 12.77 4.84 10.25
N GLN A 165 12.16 5.49 9.27
CA GLN A 165 11.51 6.78 9.42
C GLN A 165 9.99 6.61 9.52
N PRO A 166 9.29 7.34 10.43
CA PRO A 166 7.84 7.27 10.51
C PRO A 166 7.18 7.79 9.23
N GLY A 167 6.00 7.27 8.91
CA GLY A 167 5.29 7.57 7.67
C GLY A 167 5.04 9.05 7.38
N CYS A 168 4.95 9.88 8.42
CA CYS A 168 4.84 11.35 8.26
C CYS A 168 6.10 12.03 7.69
N LYS A 169 7.22 11.30 7.53
CA LYS A 169 8.46 11.79 6.91
C LYS A 169 8.56 11.48 5.42
N GLN A 170 7.60 10.78 4.85
CA GLN A 170 7.56 10.52 3.41
C GLN A 170 7.49 11.83 2.62
N VAL A 171 8.30 11.92 1.57
CA VAL A 171 8.29 13.05 0.62
C VAL A 171 7.24 12.81 -0.45
N ALA A 172 7.08 11.55 -0.85
CA ALA A 172 6.07 11.11 -1.80
C ALA A 172 5.71 9.66 -1.54
N ALA A 173 4.51 9.29 -1.97
CA ALA A 173 4.05 7.92 -2.01
C ALA A 173 3.23 7.67 -3.28
N GLY A 174 3.28 6.46 -3.78
CA GLY A 174 2.52 6.07 -4.95
C GLY A 174 2.36 4.57 -5.09
N TYR A 175 1.48 4.19 -5.98
CA TYR A 175 1.37 2.82 -6.43
C TYR A 175 1.00 2.77 -7.92
N ALA A 176 1.45 1.72 -8.59
CA ALA A 176 0.92 1.33 -9.88
C ALA A 176 -0.06 0.18 -9.69
N LEU A 177 -1.23 0.24 -10.35
CA LEU A 177 -2.19 -0.84 -10.41
C LEU A 177 -2.17 -1.45 -11.82
N TYR A 178 -1.91 -2.73 -11.91
CA TYR A 178 -1.93 -3.53 -13.12
C TYR A 178 -3.26 -4.29 -13.23
N GLY A 179 -4.27 -3.60 -13.74
CA GLY A 179 -5.64 -4.08 -13.88
C GLY A 179 -6.13 -3.96 -15.33
N PRO A 180 -7.44 -3.80 -15.58
CA PRO A 180 -8.00 -3.58 -16.92
C PRO A 180 -7.34 -2.44 -17.69
N THR A 181 -6.84 -1.44 -16.98
CA THR A 181 -5.88 -0.44 -17.44
C THR A 181 -4.76 -0.32 -16.42
N THR A 182 -3.55 0.03 -16.86
CA THR A 182 -2.48 0.36 -15.94
C THR A 182 -2.64 1.78 -15.45
N MET A 183 -2.70 1.96 -14.13
CA MET A 183 -2.79 3.27 -13.51
C MET A 183 -1.64 3.50 -12.54
N LEU A 184 -1.12 4.71 -12.52
CA LEU A 184 -0.20 5.22 -11.50
C LEU A 184 -0.95 6.23 -10.64
N VAL A 185 -0.98 5.99 -9.33
CA VAL A 185 -1.50 6.94 -8.35
C VAL A 185 -0.33 7.52 -7.57
N LEU A 186 -0.31 8.83 -7.43
CA LEU A 186 0.82 9.55 -6.84
C LEU A 186 0.35 10.69 -5.94
N THR A 187 1.00 10.82 -4.80
CA THR A 187 0.98 12.04 -3.98
C THR A 187 2.40 12.53 -3.75
N VAL A 188 2.57 13.85 -3.81
CA VAL A 188 3.80 14.56 -3.47
C VAL A 188 3.57 15.51 -2.28
N GLY A 189 2.53 15.23 -1.48
CA GLY A 189 2.16 16.01 -0.30
C GLY A 189 1.11 17.10 -0.53
N ASP A 190 0.59 17.26 -1.76
CA ASP A 190 -0.49 18.21 -2.11
C ASP A 190 -1.63 17.51 -2.84
N GLY A 191 -2.34 16.62 -2.13
CA GLY A 191 -3.42 15.82 -2.68
C GLY A 191 -2.92 14.62 -3.49
N VAL A 192 -3.86 13.89 -4.09
CA VAL A 192 -3.60 12.63 -4.81
C VAL A 192 -4.03 12.76 -6.26
N ASN A 193 -3.19 12.33 -7.18
CA ASN A 193 -3.47 12.36 -8.61
C ASN A 193 -3.33 10.96 -9.22
N GLY A 194 -4.26 10.61 -10.11
CA GLY A 194 -4.29 9.34 -10.83
C GLY A 194 -3.98 9.53 -12.31
N PHE A 195 -3.05 8.75 -12.82
CA PHE A 195 -2.60 8.75 -14.20
C PHE A 195 -2.89 7.39 -14.82
N THR A 196 -3.38 7.39 -16.05
CA THR A 196 -3.60 6.16 -16.82
C THR A 196 -2.51 6.04 -17.89
N LEU A 197 -1.90 4.87 -18.01
CA LEU A 197 -0.93 4.60 -19.06
C LEU A 197 -1.64 4.54 -20.42
N ASP A 198 -1.21 5.39 -21.35
CA ASP A 198 -1.54 5.24 -22.76
C ASP A 198 -0.53 4.26 -23.39
N PRO A 199 -0.95 3.03 -23.73
CA PRO A 199 -0.02 2.02 -24.25
C PRO A 199 0.53 2.35 -25.64
N ASN A 200 -0.11 3.26 -26.39
CA ASN A 200 0.33 3.59 -27.76
C ASN A 200 1.54 4.52 -27.75
N ILE A 201 1.56 5.47 -26.81
CA ILE A 201 2.68 6.44 -26.68
C ILE A 201 3.59 6.10 -25.52
N GLY A 202 3.21 5.13 -24.68
CA GLY A 202 4.00 4.71 -23.53
C GLY A 202 4.08 5.77 -22.41
N GLU A 203 3.07 6.64 -22.25
CA GLU A 203 3.11 7.74 -21.29
C GLU A 203 1.92 7.70 -20.33
N PHE A 204 2.15 8.06 -19.07
CA PHE A 204 1.11 8.22 -18.06
C PHE A 204 0.40 9.56 -18.23
N MET A 205 -0.90 9.50 -18.50
CA MET A 205 -1.77 10.66 -18.72
C MET A 205 -2.59 10.97 -17.49
N LEU A 206 -2.60 12.22 -17.01
CA LEU A 206 -3.42 12.65 -15.87
C LEU A 206 -4.91 12.49 -16.19
N THR A 207 -5.54 11.48 -15.60
CA THR A 207 -6.96 11.17 -15.84
C THR A 207 -7.84 11.50 -14.64
N HIS A 208 -7.27 11.48 -13.43
CA HIS A 208 -7.97 11.67 -12.17
C HIS A 208 -7.21 12.69 -11.30
N PRO A 209 -7.38 14.00 -11.58
CA PRO A 209 -6.74 15.02 -10.76
C PRO A 209 -7.43 15.16 -9.40
N LYS A 210 -6.62 15.35 -8.34
CA LYS A 210 -7.07 15.65 -6.98
C LYS A 210 -8.17 14.72 -6.47
N LEU A 211 -7.90 13.42 -6.53
CA LEU A 211 -8.77 12.37 -6.01
C LEU A 211 -9.15 12.63 -4.55
N ARG A 212 -10.41 12.36 -4.20
CA ARG A 212 -10.95 12.51 -2.86
C ARG A 212 -11.78 11.29 -2.48
N ILE A 213 -11.56 10.80 -1.27
CA ILE A 213 -12.35 9.72 -0.67
C ILE A 213 -13.55 10.35 0.03
N PRO A 214 -14.80 9.88 -0.23
CA PRO A 214 -15.96 10.28 0.54
C PRO A 214 -15.76 9.98 2.03
N GLU A 215 -16.15 10.91 2.91
CA GLU A 215 -15.99 10.73 4.37
C GLU A 215 -16.85 9.58 4.91
N ASP A 216 -18.03 9.38 4.31
CA ASP A 216 -18.96 8.30 4.65
C ASP A 216 -18.98 7.23 3.56
N THR A 217 -19.26 5.98 3.98
CA THR A 217 -19.41 4.85 3.06
C THR A 217 -20.44 3.83 3.55
N GLN A 218 -20.81 2.93 2.65
CA GLN A 218 -21.60 1.72 2.95
C GLN A 218 -20.86 0.47 2.39
N GLU A 219 -19.56 0.54 2.21
CA GLU A 219 -18.74 -0.59 1.78
C GLU A 219 -17.61 -0.86 2.76
N PHE A 220 -17.37 -2.13 3.05
CA PHE A 220 -16.24 -2.58 3.84
C PHE A 220 -15.58 -3.80 3.22
N ALA A 221 -14.31 -3.99 3.50
CA ALA A 221 -13.51 -5.12 3.05
C ALA A 221 -12.73 -5.69 4.23
N ILE A 222 -12.90 -6.99 4.48
CA ILE A 222 -12.16 -7.74 5.50
C ILE A 222 -12.17 -9.23 5.12
N ASN A 223 -11.11 -9.95 5.43
CA ASN A 223 -11.09 -11.40 5.26
C ASN A 223 -11.96 -12.08 6.33
N ALA A 224 -13.20 -12.38 6.01
CA ALA A 224 -14.19 -12.99 6.92
C ALA A 224 -13.76 -14.38 7.42
N SER A 225 -12.86 -15.10 6.75
CA SER A 225 -12.35 -16.39 7.22
C SER A 225 -11.57 -16.28 8.54
N ASN A 226 -11.10 -15.09 8.89
CA ASN A 226 -10.41 -14.80 10.14
C ASN A 226 -11.33 -14.32 11.27
N ALA A 227 -12.65 -14.35 11.09
CA ALA A 227 -13.63 -13.81 12.06
C ALA A 227 -13.46 -14.35 13.50
N ARG A 228 -13.07 -15.62 13.63
CA ARG A 228 -12.81 -16.25 14.94
C ARG A 228 -11.57 -15.73 15.67
N PHE A 229 -10.72 -14.97 14.99
CA PHE A 229 -9.48 -14.41 15.52
C PHE A 229 -9.52 -12.89 15.65
N TRP A 230 -10.59 -12.24 15.19
CA TRP A 230 -10.71 -10.79 15.30
C TRP A 230 -10.76 -10.35 16.76
N GLU A 231 -10.12 -9.24 17.06
CA GLU A 231 -10.28 -8.55 18.33
C GLU A 231 -11.71 -8.02 18.48
N VAL A 232 -12.15 -7.86 19.73
CA VAL A 232 -13.53 -7.43 20.05
C VAL A 232 -13.98 -6.16 19.31
N PRO A 233 -13.17 -5.08 19.21
CA PRO A 233 -13.55 -3.86 18.48
C PRO A 233 -13.81 -4.11 17.00
N VAL A 234 -12.98 -4.91 16.36
CA VAL A 234 -13.13 -5.26 14.93
C VAL A 234 -14.39 -6.09 14.71
N LYS A 235 -14.59 -7.11 15.57
CA LYS A 235 -15.78 -7.95 15.51
C LYS A 235 -17.05 -7.11 15.68
N ARG A 236 -17.08 -6.21 16.67
CA ARG A 236 -18.20 -5.29 16.91
C ARG A 236 -18.50 -4.46 15.66
N TYR A 237 -17.48 -3.87 15.04
CA TYR A 237 -17.66 -3.07 13.83
C TYR A 237 -18.29 -3.88 12.68
N VAL A 238 -17.79 -5.08 12.44
CA VAL A 238 -18.31 -5.94 11.37
C VAL A 238 -19.72 -6.41 11.68
N ASP A 239 -20.00 -6.83 12.91
CA ASP A 239 -21.35 -7.26 13.33
C ASP A 239 -22.37 -6.11 13.13
N GLU A 240 -22.01 -4.87 13.46
CA GLU A 240 -22.87 -3.70 13.22
C GLU A 240 -23.10 -3.45 11.71
N CYS A 241 -22.09 -3.65 10.86
CA CYS A 241 -22.27 -3.56 9.41
C CYS A 241 -23.19 -4.64 8.87
N LEU A 242 -23.07 -5.88 9.38
CA LEU A 242 -23.89 -7.02 8.97
C LEU A 242 -25.33 -6.92 9.47
N ALA A 243 -25.59 -6.27 10.62
CA ALA A 243 -26.92 -6.05 11.14
C ALA A 243 -27.76 -5.10 10.25
N GLY A 244 -27.12 -4.32 9.39
CA GLY A 244 -27.78 -3.50 8.39
C GLY A 244 -28.77 -2.48 8.97
N LYS A 245 -29.88 -2.25 8.27
CA LYS A 245 -30.94 -1.29 8.66
C LYS A 245 -31.58 -1.58 10.02
N THR A 246 -31.60 -2.82 10.43
CA THR A 246 -32.21 -3.24 11.71
C THR A 246 -31.28 -3.07 12.89
N GLY A 247 -29.97 -2.85 12.63
CA GLY A 247 -28.96 -2.62 13.64
C GLY A 247 -28.78 -1.15 13.98
N VAL A 248 -27.82 -0.89 14.87
CA VAL A 248 -27.48 0.45 15.39
C VAL A 248 -26.99 1.45 14.32
N ARG A 249 -26.56 0.94 13.16
CA ARG A 249 -26.09 1.76 12.03
C ARG A 249 -27.26 2.33 11.20
N GLY A 250 -28.43 1.72 11.21
CA GLY A 250 -29.63 2.15 10.47
C GLY A 250 -29.48 2.14 8.95
N LYS A 251 -28.43 1.53 8.42
CA LYS A 251 -28.11 1.46 6.97
C LYS A 251 -27.46 0.13 6.60
N ASP A 252 -27.70 -0.33 5.38
CA ASP A 252 -27.10 -1.56 4.87
C ASP A 252 -25.67 -1.31 4.41
N PHE A 253 -24.80 -2.31 4.58
CA PHE A 253 -23.43 -2.29 4.10
C PHE A 253 -23.18 -3.45 3.14
N ASN A 254 -22.31 -3.24 2.15
CA ASN A 254 -21.84 -4.27 1.24
C ASN A 254 -20.40 -4.66 1.60
N MET A 255 -20.14 -5.94 1.78
CA MET A 255 -18.79 -6.45 1.88
C MET A 255 -18.18 -6.58 0.46
N ARG A 256 -16.97 -6.06 0.29
CA ARG A 256 -16.17 -6.16 -0.93
C ARG A 256 -14.80 -6.68 -0.56
N TRP A 257 -14.39 -7.81 -1.09
CA TRP A 257 -13.08 -8.38 -0.82
C TRP A 257 -12.43 -8.86 -2.10
N ILE A 258 -11.33 -8.22 -2.52
CA ILE A 258 -10.56 -8.53 -3.74
C ILE A 258 -9.36 -9.42 -3.40
N ALA A 259 -8.90 -9.43 -2.16
CA ALA A 259 -7.71 -10.13 -1.70
C ALA A 259 -6.38 -9.61 -2.32
N SER A 260 -6.37 -8.37 -2.80
CA SER A 260 -5.20 -7.61 -3.22
C SER A 260 -5.30 -6.22 -2.60
N MET A 261 -4.36 -5.85 -1.74
CA MET A 261 -4.44 -4.61 -0.97
C MET A 261 -4.39 -3.39 -1.89
N VAL A 262 -3.52 -3.39 -2.89
CA VAL A 262 -3.43 -2.29 -3.87
C VAL A 262 -4.73 -2.12 -4.67
N ALA A 263 -5.41 -3.21 -5.03
CA ALA A 263 -6.68 -3.16 -5.74
C ALA A 263 -7.82 -2.66 -4.84
N GLU A 264 -7.85 -3.08 -3.58
CA GLU A 264 -8.79 -2.56 -2.57
C GLU A 264 -8.56 -1.08 -2.31
N ALA A 265 -7.30 -0.65 -2.15
CA ALA A 265 -6.94 0.75 -1.97
C ALA A 265 -7.42 1.60 -3.15
N HIS A 266 -7.23 1.11 -4.38
CA HIS A 266 -7.70 1.81 -5.57
C HIS A 266 -9.22 1.93 -5.62
N ARG A 267 -9.95 0.84 -5.32
CA ARG A 267 -11.41 0.86 -5.23
C ARG A 267 -11.91 1.89 -4.22
N ILE A 268 -11.30 1.93 -3.04
CA ILE A 268 -11.67 2.84 -1.96
C ILE A 268 -11.34 4.29 -2.34
N LEU A 269 -10.20 4.54 -2.95
CA LEU A 269 -9.80 5.85 -3.42
C LEU A 269 -10.80 6.41 -4.46
N MET A 270 -11.35 5.54 -5.31
CA MET A 270 -12.27 5.93 -6.38
C MET A 270 -13.71 6.15 -5.91
N ARG A 271 -14.18 5.46 -4.87
CA ARG A 271 -15.61 5.53 -4.49
C ARG A 271 -15.93 5.43 -3.00
N GLY A 272 -14.91 5.40 -2.16
CA GLY A 272 -15.09 5.19 -0.72
C GLY A 272 -15.14 3.72 -0.34
N GLY A 273 -15.13 3.49 0.95
CA GLY A 273 -15.07 2.17 1.56
C GLY A 273 -14.12 2.17 2.76
N VAL A 274 -14.08 1.07 3.47
CA VAL A 274 -13.06 0.80 4.47
C VAL A 274 -12.44 -0.57 4.23
N PHE A 275 -11.13 -0.63 4.26
CA PHE A 275 -10.35 -1.86 4.25
C PHE A 275 -9.81 -2.14 5.63
N MET A 276 -9.88 -3.40 6.04
CA MET A 276 -9.38 -3.87 7.32
C MET A 276 -8.54 -5.12 7.13
N TYR A 277 -7.28 -5.02 7.52
CA TYR A 277 -6.41 -6.16 7.79
C TYR A 277 -5.80 -5.97 9.17
N PRO A 278 -6.65 -6.08 10.21
CA PRO A 278 -6.27 -5.73 11.58
C PRO A 278 -5.29 -6.75 12.17
N ARG A 279 -4.71 -6.39 13.30
CA ARG A 279 -4.12 -7.36 14.20
C ARG A 279 -5.18 -8.40 14.56
N ASP A 280 -4.78 -9.65 14.69
CA ASP A 280 -5.64 -10.75 15.10
C ASP A 280 -4.98 -11.62 16.19
N THR A 281 -5.77 -12.50 16.79
CA THR A 281 -5.31 -13.38 17.88
C THR A 281 -4.79 -14.74 17.39
N LYS A 282 -4.70 -14.95 16.07
CA LYS A 282 -4.23 -16.20 15.49
C LYS A 282 -2.75 -16.45 15.77
N ASP A 283 -1.95 -15.39 15.75
CA ASP A 283 -0.53 -15.42 16.03
C ASP A 283 -0.13 -14.10 16.72
N LEU A 284 -0.10 -14.12 18.04
CA LEU A 284 0.21 -12.95 18.86
C LEU A 284 1.65 -12.43 18.67
N SER A 285 2.54 -13.22 18.09
CA SER A 285 3.91 -12.77 17.76
C SER A 285 3.94 -11.86 16.53
N LYS A 286 2.88 -11.88 15.72
CA LYS A 286 2.76 -11.09 14.49
C LYS A 286 1.70 -10.00 14.66
N PRO A 287 2.09 -8.73 14.79
CA PRO A 287 1.16 -7.62 15.03
C PRO A 287 0.27 -7.30 13.83
N GLY A 288 0.36 -8.04 12.73
CA GLY A 288 -0.42 -7.89 11.51
C GLY A 288 0.15 -8.71 10.37
N ARG A 289 -0.38 -8.50 9.18
CA ARG A 289 0.02 -9.21 7.96
C ARG A 289 0.79 -8.33 7.00
N LEU A 290 0.42 -7.06 6.91
CA LEU A 290 1.01 -6.08 6.01
C LEU A 290 2.29 -5.49 6.64
N ARG A 291 3.15 -4.91 5.80
CA ARG A 291 4.43 -4.34 6.22
C ARG A 291 4.32 -2.84 6.34
N LEU A 292 4.95 -2.30 7.39
CA LEU A 292 4.83 -0.89 7.72
C LEU A 292 5.44 0.01 6.66
N LEU A 293 6.69 -0.26 6.23
CA LEU A 293 7.47 0.70 5.45
C LEU A 293 7.06 0.78 3.98
N TYR A 294 6.81 -0.35 3.33
CA TYR A 294 6.60 -0.36 1.89
C TYR A 294 5.15 -0.64 1.45
N GLU A 295 4.24 -0.92 2.40
CA GLU A 295 2.80 -1.08 2.14
C GLU A 295 1.96 -0.07 2.95
N ALA A 296 1.97 -0.14 4.28
CA ALA A 296 1.06 0.64 5.12
C ALA A 296 1.36 2.14 5.14
N ASN A 297 2.63 2.54 5.20
CA ASN A 297 3.02 3.95 5.18
C ASN A 297 2.69 4.63 3.84
N PRO A 298 3.10 4.11 2.65
CA PRO A 298 2.75 4.74 1.40
C PRO A 298 1.23 4.80 1.17
N MET A 299 0.51 3.71 1.42
CA MET A 299 -0.95 3.72 1.32
C MET A 299 -1.59 4.66 2.34
N GLY A 300 -1.07 4.73 3.55
CA GLY A 300 -1.53 5.67 4.58
C GLY A 300 -1.39 7.13 4.13
N MET A 301 -0.25 7.51 3.55
CA MET A 301 -0.06 8.85 3.01
C MET A 301 -1.06 9.15 1.89
N ILE A 302 -1.26 8.22 0.95
CA ILE A 302 -2.22 8.38 -0.15
C ILE A 302 -3.64 8.57 0.38
N MET A 303 -4.07 7.73 1.33
CA MET A 303 -5.43 7.81 1.90
C MET A 303 -5.67 9.13 2.62
N GLU A 304 -4.73 9.58 3.45
CA GLU A 304 -4.86 10.84 4.19
C GLU A 304 -4.82 12.07 3.26
N GLN A 305 -3.95 12.07 2.25
CA GLN A 305 -3.88 13.12 1.24
C GLN A 305 -5.16 13.19 0.37
N ALA A 306 -5.88 12.08 0.25
CA ALA A 306 -7.19 12.03 -0.42
C ALA A 306 -8.37 12.40 0.51
N GLY A 307 -8.12 12.75 1.78
CA GLY A 307 -9.16 13.12 2.75
C GLY A 307 -9.79 11.93 3.48
N GLY A 308 -9.25 10.73 3.31
CA GLY A 308 -9.57 9.55 4.10
C GLY A 308 -8.75 9.50 5.39
N ARG A 309 -8.63 8.31 5.98
CA ARG A 309 -7.84 8.06 7.19
C ARG A 309 -7.13 6.70 7.10
N ALA A 310 -5.99 6.61 7.75
CA ALA A 310 -5.18 5.40 7.87
C ALA A 310 -4.78 5.16 9.33
N SER A 311 -4.95 3.94 9.83
CA SER A 311 -4.80 3.61 11.24
C SER A 311 -4.31 2.18 11.46
N THR A 312 -3.70 1.93 12.61
CA THR A 312 -3.47 0.55 13.10
C THR A 312 -4.75 -0.09 13.66
N GLY A 313 -5.81 0.69 13.82
CA GLY A 313 -7.00 0.44 14.61
C GLY A 313 -6.97 1.19 15.94
N GLU A 314 -5.80 1.48 16.49
CA GLU A 314 -5.60 2.18 17.78
C GLU A 314 -5.00 3.58 17.60
N MET A 315 -4.14 3.77 16.60
CA MET A 315 -3.43 5.05 16.39
C MET A 315 -3.24 5.34 14.90
N PRO A 316 -3.03 6.63 14.52
CA PRO A 316 -2.76 7.01 13.15
C PRO A 316 -1.53 6.28 12.57
N MET A 317 -1.67 5.71 11.37
CA MET A 317 -0.62 4.90 10.75
C MET A 317 0.69 5.66 10.55
N LEU A 318 0.62 6.88 10.06
CA LEU A 318 1.82 7.66 9.73
C LEU A 318 2.65 8.09 10.95
N GLN A 319 2.13 7.91 12.18
CA GLN A 319 2.83 8.21 13.43
C GLN A 319 3.57 7.01 14.01
N VAL A 320 3.36 5.82 13.47
CA VAL A 320 4.05 4.61 13.91
C VAL A 320 5.54 4.76 13.66
N LYS A 321 6.35 4.50 14.68
CA LYS A 321 7.81 4.50 14.58
C LYS A 321 8.27 3.10 14.14
N PRO A 322 8.90 2.96 12.97
CA PRO A 322 9.42 1.68 12.52
C PRO A 322 10.55 1.19 13.45
N THR A 323 10.60 -0.12 13.68
CA THR A 323 11.62 -0.79 14.49
C THR A 323 12.48 -1.77 13.70
N SER A 324 12.02 -2.16 12.52
CA SER A 324 12.75 -3.00 11.57
C SER A 324 12.24 -2.79 10.14
N LEU A 325 13.05 -3.17 9.15
CA LEU A 325 12.75 -2.98 7.73
C LEU A 325 11.46 -3.70 7.31
N HIS A 326 11.29 -4.94 7.78
CA HIS A 326 10.15 -5.80 7.45
C HIS A 326 9.09 -5.86 8.56
N GLN A 327 9.00 -4.80 9.38
CA GLN A 327 8.01 -4.74 10.46
C GLN A 327 6.60 -4.95 9.93
N ARG A 328 5.91 -5.96 10.47
CA ARG A 328 4.49 -6.20 10.18
C ARG A 328 3.59 -5.33 11.07
N ILE A 329 2.43 -4.97 10.55
CA ILE A 329 1.46 -4.11 11.24
C ILE A 329 0.03 -4.47 10.86
N GLY A 330 -0.91 -4.26 11.77
CA GLY A 330 -2.33 -4.22 11.45
C GLY A 330 -2.69 -2.93 10.72
N PHE A 331 -3.56 -2.99 9.72
CA PHE A 331 -3.86 -1.85 8.87
C PHE A 331 -5.36 -1.70 8.59
N VAL A 332 -5.86 -0.50 8.87
CA VAL A 332 -7.23 -0.07 8.60
C VAL A 332 -7.18 1.26 7.87
N PHE A 333 -7.83 1.39 6.72
CA PHE A 333 -7.85 2.64 5.98
C PHE A 333 -9.13 2.82 5.15
N GLY A 334 -9.40 4.07 4.78
CA GLY A 334 -10.49 4.41 3.88
C GLY A 334 -11.28 5.63 4.29
N SER A 335 -12.60 5.58 4.15
CA SER A 335 -13.52 6.66 4.50
C SER A 335 -13.38 7.02 5.98
N LYS A 336 -13.11 8.31 6.21
CA LYS A 336 -12.67 8.85 7.50
C LYS A 336 -13.59 8.46 8.65
N ASN A 337 -14.90 8.66 8.49
CA ASN A 337 -15.88 8.43 9.56
C ASN A 337 -15.94 6.95 10.01
N GLU A 338 -15.67 6.02 9.09
CA GLU A 338 -15.64 4.60 9.40
C GLU A 338 -14.34 4.19 10.10
N VAL A 339 -13.20 4.70 9.66
CA VAL A 339 -11.91 4.43 10.32
C VAL A 339 -11.88 5.02 11.73
N GLU A 340 -12.35 6.26 11.92
CA GLU A 340 -12.48 6.88 13.25
C GLU A 340 -13.44 6.11 14.18
N ARG A 341 -14.48 5.50 13.64
CA ARG A 341 -15.37 4.62 14.40
C ARG A 341 -14.62 3.38 14.89
N ILE A 342 -13.80 2.75 14.04
CA ILE A 342 -13.02 1.57 14.42
C ILE A 342 -12.00 1.96 15.51
N GLU A 343 -11.27 3.07 15.35
CA GLU A 343 -10.37 3.59 16.38
C GLU A 343 -11.09 3.82 17.71
N ARG A 344 -12.25 4.47 17.66
CA ARG A 344 -13.07 4.71 18.87
C ARG A 344 -13.42 3.41 19.57
N TYR A 345 -13.80 2.35 18.84
CA TYR A 345 -14.13 1.06 19.43
C TYR A 345 -12.95 0.38 20.12
N HIS A 346 -11.73 0.64 19.67
CA HIS A 346 -10.50 0.17 20.35
C HIS A 346 -10.23 0.94 21.65
N HIS A 347 -10.68 2.19 21.75
CA HIS A 347 -10.47 3.02 22.94
C HIS A 347 -11.66 3.00 23.92
N GLU A 348 -12.84 2.57 23.49
CA GLU A 348 -13.96 2.40 24.39
C GLU A 348 -13.66 1.27 25.39
N PRO A 349 -13.97 1.45 26.70
CA PRO A 349 -13.88 0.34 27.63
C PRO A 349 -14.69 -0.82 27.07
N THR A 350 -14.04 -1.96 26.91
CA THR A 350 -14.78 -3.20 26.62
C THR A 350 -15.69 -3.41 27.81
N ALA A 351 -16.97 -3.02 27.68
CA ALA A 351 -17.97 -3.56 28.58
C ALA A 351 -17.69 -5.05 28.55
N LYS A 352 -17.34 -5.64 29.70
CA LYS A 352 -17.28 -7.10 29.83
C LYS A 352 -18.55 -7.55 29.12
N ALA A 353 -18.41 -8.19 27.97
CA ALA A 353 -19.53 -8.88 27.38
C ALA A 353 -19.94 -9.84 28.49
N GLU A 354 -20.89 -9.43 29.29
CA GLU A 354 -21.70 -10.37 30.04
C GLU A 354 -22.18 -11.28 28.95
N LEU A 355 -21.61 -12.47 28.92
CA LEU A 355 -22.16 -13.60 28.22
C LEU A 355 -23.53 -13.82 28.86
N THR A 356 -24.46 -12.91 28.52
CA THR A 356 -25.89 -13.08 28.78
C THR A 356 -26.44 -14.11 27.78
N ASN A 357 -25.80 -15.27 27.76
CA ASN A 357 -26.46 -16.46 27.33
C ASN A 357 -27.45 -16.78 28.46
N PRO A 358 -28.77 -16.71 28.22
CA PRO A 358 -29.76 -17.04 29.26
C PRO A 358 -29.57 -18.41 29.90
N LEU A 359 -28.82 -19.33 29.25
CA LEU A 359 -28.43 -20.63 29.76
C LEU A 359 -27.31 -20.59 30.83
N PHE A 360 -26.52 -19.49 30.86
CA PHE A 360 -25.36 -19.34 31.76
C PHE A 360 -25.49 -18.16 32.74
N ALA A 361 -26.53 -17.30 32.59
CA ALA A 361 -26.90 -16.34 33.62
C ALA A 361 -27.61 -17.11 34.75
N GLU A 362 -27.53 -16.70 35.96
CA GLU A 362 -28.14 -17.09 37.25
C GLU A 362 -28.70 -18.54 37.47
N ARG A 363 -28.85 -19.35 36.43
CA ARG A 363 -29.35 -20.74 36.50
C ARG A 363 -28.31 -21.76 35.98
N SER A 364 -27.05 -21.51 36.14
CA SER A 364 -26.00 -22.48 35.81
C SER A 364 -26.16 -23.72 36.69
N LEU A 365 -26.22 -24.90 36.04
CA LEU A 365 -26.17 -26.23 36.70
C LEU A 365 -24.83 -26.50 37.42
N PHE A 366 -23.87 -25.56 37.36
CA PHE A 366 -22.52 -25.66 37.87
C PHE A 366 -22.19 -24.51 38.86
N ARG A 367 -23.13 -24.13 39.72
CA ARG A 367 -22.80 -23.35 40.92
C ARG A 367 -22.38 -24.33 42.01
N ASP A 368 -21.13 -24.22 42.40
CA ASP A 368 -20.66 -24.69 43.71
C ASP A 368 -21.28 -23.85 44.82
#